data_a8fc7324befc0d85964809b042426d91
#
_entry.id   a8fc7324befc0d85964809b042426d91
#
_cell.length_a   1.000
_cell.length_b   1.000
_cell.length_c   1.000
_cell.angle_alpha   90.00
_cell.angle_beta   90.00
_cell.angle_gamma   90.00
#
_symmetry.space_group_name_H-M   'P 1'
#
loop_
_entity.id
_entity.type
_entity.pdbx_description
1 polymer ?
#
loop_
_entity_poly.entity_id
_entity_poly.type
_entity_poly.pdbx_seq_one_letter_code
_entity_poly.pdbx_strand_id
1 'polypeptide(L)'
;RSTQASSSAASDVYKRQVPDIINVGGGFPTIYPDLVPQSMQSYFDEISKGLKNLKLQKLPEIICEPGRSLVAESGSTIVRVNLRKKQKLYINDGTYGTLFDAGTPNIVYPSRVIKNGRIISKKLTSFDFYGPTCDSMDYMKGPFILPNNIKENDYIELGQLGAYGLTFRTQFNGFYSDQIFEVEDDPIMTMYNKETMKEFLVA
;
A
#
# COMPACT_ATOMS: atom_id res chain seq x y z
N ARG A 1 9.38 16.85 -16.68
CA ARG A 1 10.83 16.71 -16.95
C ARG A 1 11.55 16.83 -15.63
N SER A 2 12.00 15.70 -15.08
CA SER A 2 12.72 15.64 -13.82
C SER A 2 14.07 16.34 -13.93
N THR A 3 14.42 17.08 -12.92
CA THR A 3 15.65 17.83 -12.69
C THR A 3 16.86 16.93 -12.47
N GLN A 4 17.20 16.09 -13.43
CA GLN A 4 18.45 15.31 -13.40
C GLN A 4 19.71 16.18 -13.66
N ALA A 5 19.54 17.42 -14.14
CA ALA A 5 20.68 18.31 -14.42
C ALA A 5 21.26 19.02 -13.18
N SER A 6 20.56 19.02 -12.05
CA SER A 6 21.05 19.68 -10.81
C SER A 6 21.93 18.77 -9.95
N SER A 7 21.93 17.46 -10.16
CA SER A 7 22.70 16.53 -9.32
C SER A 7 24.21 16.54 -9.63
N SER A 8 24.61 16.80 -10.89
CA SER A 8 26.06 16.80 -11.24
C SER A 8 26.78 18.04 -10.74
N ALA A 9 26.16 19.22 -10.83
CA ALA A 9 26.77 20.47 -10.30
C ALA A 9 26.83 20.45 -8.77
N ALA A 10 25.78 19.96 -8.12
CA ALA A 10 25.78 19.76 -6.66
C ALA A 10 26.86 18.76 -6.25
N SER A 11 27.05 17.65 -6.99
CA SER A 11 28.07 16.66 -6.67
C SER A 11 29.50 17.23 -6.76
N ASP A 12 29.78 18.19 -7.63
CA ASP A 12 31.10 18.78 -7.77
C ASP A 12 31.44 19.77 -6.61
N VAL A 13 30.45 20.46 -6.08
CA VAL A 13 30.61 21.30 -4.89
C VAL A 13 30.80 20.42 -3.63
N TYR A 14 30.09 19.32 -3.54
CA TYR A 14 30.13 18.42 -2.37
C TYR A 14 31.28 17.42 -2.38
N LYS A 15 32.01 17.24 -3.48
CA LYS A 15 33.21 16.35 -3.55
C LYS A 15 34.32 16.68 -2.53
N ARG A 16 34.30 17.87 -1.95
CA ARG A 16 35.26 18.33 -0.92
C ARG A 16 34.74 18.25 0.50
N GLN A 17 33.47 17.95 0.67
CA GLN A 17 32.84 17.84 2.00
C GLN A 17 32.49 16.39 2.28
N VAL A 18 32.85 15.91 3.47
CA VAL A 18 32.41 14.61 3.95
C VAL A 18 31.13 14.87 4.74
N PRO A 19 29.97 14.39 4.29
CA PRO A 19 28.74 14.53 5.06
C PRO A 19 28.83 13.72 6.35
N ASP A 20 28.26 14.24 7.44
CA ASP A 20 28.11 13.49 8.68
C ASP A 20 26.94 12.51 8.61
N ILE A 21 25.89 12.88 7.88
CA ILE A 21 24.66 12.08 7.71
C ILE A 21 24.29 12.03 6.23
N ILE A 22 23.87 10.87 5.76
CA ILE A 22 23.20 10.70 4.47
C ILE A 22 21.80 10.10 4.71
N ASN A 23 20.77 10.85 4.32
CA ASN A 23 19.42 10.35 4.27
C ASN A 23 19.17 9.72 2.89
N VAL A 24 18.92 8.42 2.87
CA VAL A 24 18.61 7.69 1.63
C VAL A 24 17.13 7.78 1.23
N GLY A 25 16.32 8.48 2.01
CA GLY A 25 14.91 8.71 1.73
C GLY A 25 14.01 7.54 2.07
N GLY A 26 12.82 7.56 1.48
CA GLY A 26 11.78 6.55 1.61
C GLY A 26 11.65 5.69 0.35
N GLY A 27 10.40 5.27 0.06
CA GLY A 27 10.09 4.46 -1.14
C GLY A 27 10.29 2.96 -0.94
N PHE A 28 10.53 2.50 0.29
CA PHE A 28 10.57 1.08 0.61
C PHE A 28 9.17 0.48 0.39
N PRO A 29 9.07 -0.62 -0.39
CA PRO A 29 7.79 -1.16 -0.83
C PRO A 29 7.12 -2.04 0.22
N THR A 30 5.85 -2.38 -0.05
CA THR A 30 5.15 -3.50 0.54
C THR A 30 4.59 -4.40 -0.56
N ILE A 31 4.05 -5.56 -0.18
CA ILE A 31 3.49 -6.55 -1.11
C ILE A 31 2.04 -6.19 -1.46
N TYR A 32 1.68 -6.36 -2.74
CA TYR A 32 0.31 -6.34 -3.25
C TYR A 32 0.08 -7.54 -4.17
N PRO A 33 -1.17 -7.94 -4.47
CA PRO A 33 -1.45 -9.10 -5.31
C PRO A 33 -0.70 -9.13 -6.64
N ASP A 34 -0.55 -7.96 -7.29
CA ASP A 34 0.09 -7.83 -8.60
C ASP A 34 1.51 -7.22 -8.52
N LEU A 35 2.00 -6.98 -7.30
CA LEU A 35 3.30 -6.34 -7.06
C LEU A 35 4.03 -7.04 -5.92
N VAL A 36 4.91 -7.97 -6.27
CA VAL A 36 5.79 -8.65 -5.30
C VAL A 36 7.17 -7.99 -5.38
N PRO A 37 7.55 -7.17 -4.39
CA PRO A 37 8.87 -6.52 -4.38
C PRO A 37 10.00 -7.53 -4.14
N GLN A 38 11.23 -7.10 -4.41
CA GLN A 38 12.42 -7.82 -3.94
C GLN A 38 12.44 -7.85 -2.40
N SER A 39 13.28 -8.72 -1.84
CA SER A 39 13.48 -8.75 -0.38
C SER A 39 13.98 -7.38 0.12
N MET A 40 13.63 -7.02 1.34
CA MET A 40 14.09 -5.76 1.95
C MET A 40 15.63 -5.70 1.98
N GLN A 41 16.30 -6.84 2.18
CA GLN A 41 17.76 -6.94 2.13
C GLN A 41 18.34 -6.47 0.78
N SER A 42 17.67 -6.77 -0.34
CA SER A 42 18.13 -6.33 -1.65
C SER A 42 18.17 -4.80 -1.79
N TYR A 43 17.24 -4.08 -1.15
CA TYR A 43 17.25 -2.61 -1.13
C TYR A 43 18.44 -2.09 -0.30
N PHE A 44 18.69 -2.67 0.87
CA PHE A 44 19.85 -2.28 1.71
C PHE A 44 21.19 -2.63 1.05
N ASP A 45 21.27 -3.71 0.32
CA ASP A 45 22.47 -4.08 -0.44
C ASP A 45 22.78 -3.06 -1.54
N GLU A 46 21.76 -2.60 -2.29
CA GLU A 46 21.96 -1.55 -3.30
C GLU A 46 22.31 -0.19 -2.67
N ILE A 47 21.72 0.18 -1.56
CA ILE A 47 22.09 1.37 -0.79
C ILE A 47 23.56 1.27 -0.37
N SER A 48 23.97 0.15 0.22
CA SER A 48 25.34 -0.10 0.67
C SER A 48 26.34 -0.06 -0.47
N LYS A 49 25.99 -0.61 -1.62
CA LYS A 49 26.80 -0.55 -2.85
C LYS A 49 26.93 0.90 -3.37
N GLY A 50 25.83 1.65 -3.38
CA GLY A 50 25.83 3.08 -3.73
C GLY A 50 26.77 3.88 -2.83
N LEU A 51 26.70 3.69 -1.52
CA LEU A 51 27.58 4.35 -0.54
C LEU A 51 29.06 4.02 -0.76
N LYS A 52 29.41 2.77 -1.02
CA LYS A 52 30.80 2.35 -1.33
C LYS A 52 31.31 3.05 -2.58
N ASN A 53 30.46 3.26 -3.58
CA ASN A 53 30.83 3.94 -4.83
C ASN A 53 31.13 5.43 -4.66
N LEU A 54 30.64 6.06 -3.58
CA LEU A 54 30.96 7.47 -3.27
C LEU A 54 32.41 7.68 -2.84
N LYS A 55 33.14 6.61 -2.46
CA LYS A 55 34.57 6.66 -2.04
C LYS A 55 34.84 7.72 -0.98
N LEU A 56 33.94 7.87 -0.01
CA LEU A 56 34.07 8.83 1.08
C LEU A 56 35.22 8.44 2.00
N GLN A 57 35.96 9.42 2.52
CA GLN A 57 37.08 9.20 3.45
C GLN A 57 36.59 8.67 4.82
N LYS A 58 35.38 9.03 5.22
CA LYS A 58 34.67 8.57 6.42
C LYS A 58 33.27 8.17 6.05
N LEU A 59 32.80 7.05 6.56
CA LEU A 59 31.40 6.65 6.37
C LEU A 59 30.49 7.55 7.20
N PRO A 60 29.48 8.17 6.59
CA PRO A 60 28.46 8.94 7.29
C PRO A 60 27.50 8.02 8.04
N GLU A 61 26.77 8.59 8.97
CA GLU A 61 25.56 7.96 9.50
C GLU A 61 24.50 7.85 8.40
N ILE A 62 23.84 6.69 8.31
CA ILE A 62 22.81 6.45 7.29
C ILE A 62 21.45 6.43 7.97
N ILE A 63 20.57 7.30 7.51
CA ILE A 63 19.18 7.32 7.91
C ILE A 63 18.26 7.06 6.72
N CYS A 64 17.07 6.52 6.97
CA CYS A 64 16.05 6.28 5.97
C CYS A 64 14.68 6.67 6.52
N GLU A 65 13.71 6.87 5.61
CA GLU A 65 12.36 7.30 5.92
C GLU A 65 11.33 6.27 5.38
N PRO A 66 11.34 5.02 5.85
CA PRO A 66 10.37 4.03 5.42
C PRO A 66 8.98 4.42 5.92
N GLY A 67 8.01 4.43 5.02
CA GLY A 67 6.60 4.69 5.32
C GLY A 67 5.77 3.44 5.07
N ARG A 68 5.38 3.24 3.81
CA ARG A 68 4.50 2.15 3.38
C ARG A 68 4.96 0.77 3.85
N SER A 69 6.24 0.47 3.76
CA SER A 69 6.81 -0.82 4.19
C SER A 69 6.61 -1.12 5.67
N LEU A 70 6.49 -0.10 6.53
CA LEU A 70 6.30 -0.31 7.97
C LEU A 70 4.83 -0.43 8.38
N VAL A 71 3.95 0.33 7.73
CA VAL A 71 2.59 0.50 8.26
C VAL A 71 1.48 0.02 7.32
N ALA A 72 1.78 -0.37 6.07
CA ALA A 72 0.72 -0.79 5.14
C ALA A 72 -0.09 -1.96 5.69
N GLU A 73 0.57 -2.97 6.26
CA GLU A 73 -0.05 -4.18 6.78
C GLU A 73 -0.88 -3.96 8.05
N SER A 74 -0.70 -2.82 8.73
CA SER A 74 -1.39 -2.54 10.00
C SER A 74 -2.83 -2.06 9.85
N GLY A 75 -3.31 -1.90 8.63
CA GLY A 75 -4.67 -1.38 8.42
C GLY A 75 -5.40 -2.03 7.26
N SER A 76 -6.70 -2.18 7.43
CA SER A 76 -7.64 -2.61 6.39
C SER A 76 -8.89 -1.73 6.39
N THR A 77 -9.57 -1.71 5.26
CA THR A 77 -10.89 -1.08 5.14
C THR A 77 -11.94 -2.15 4.87
N ILE A 78 -13.06 -2.08 5.58
CA ILE A 78 -14.22 -2.93 5.34
C ILE A 78 -15.25 -2.13 4.55
N VAL A 79 -15.56 -2.62 3.36
CA VAL A 79 -16.57 -2.01 2.49
C VAL A 79 -17.76 -2.93 2.32
N ARG A 80 -18.95 -2.34 2.09
CA ARG A 80 -20.18 -3.06 1.78
C ARG A 80 -20.45 -2.99 0.28
N VAL A 81 -20.87 -4.11 -0.29
CA VAL A 81 -21.40 -4.17 -1.66
C VAL A 81 -22.82 -3.60 -1.68
N ASN A 82 -23.00 -2.45 -2.31
CA ASN A 82 -24.31 -1.80 -2.45
C ASN A 82 -25.07 -2.35 -3.66
N LEU A 83 -24.37 -2.67 -4.76
CA LEU A 83 -24.97 -3.19 -5.98
C LEU A 83 -23.94 -4.06 -6.70
N ARG A 84 -24.41 -5.13 -7.35
CA ARG A 84 -23.62 -5.94 -8.26
C ARG A 84 -24.20 -5.93 -9.68
N LYS A 85 -23.37 -5.62 -10.68
CA LYS A 85 -23.70 -5.75 -12.11
C LYS A 85 -22.62 -6.60 -12.81
N LYS A 86 -22.87 -7.88 -12.98
CA LYS A 86 -21.89 -8.84 -13.55
C LYS A 86 -20.60 -8.87 -12.71
N GLN A 87 -19.45 -8.45 -13.28
CA GLN A 87 -18.15 -8.32 -12.62
C GLN A 87 -17.87 -6.92 -12.07
N LYS A 88 -18.87 -6.08 -11.92
CA LYS A 88 -18.76 -4.74 -11.35
C LYS A 88 -19.43 -4.70 -9.99
N LEU A 89 -18.71 -4.27 -8.96
CA LEU A 89 -19.23 -4.07 -7.62
C LEU A 89 -19.25 -2.58 -7.30
N TYR A 90 -20.39 -2.08 -6.90
CA TYR A 90 -20.58 -0.74 -6.39
C TYR A 90 -20.52 -0.83 -4.88
N ILE A 91 -19.56 -0.13 -4.28
CA ILE A 91 -19.24 -0.22 -2.86
C ILE A 91 -19.44 1.14 -2.18
N ASN A 92 -19.46 1.14 -0.85
CA ASN A 92 -19.72 2.36 -0.06
C ASN A 92 -18.47 3.19 0.26
N ASP A 93 -17.31 2.83 -0.31
CA ASP A 93 -16.07 3.60 -0.25
C ASP A 93 -15.44 3.64 -1.65
N GLY A 94 -14.44 4.48 -1.87
CA GLY A 94 -13.86 4.64 -3.20
C GLY A 94 -12.59 5.48 -3.19
N THR A 95 -12.26 6.02 -4.37
CA THR A 95 -11.03 6.80 -4.59
C THR A 95 -10.99 8.11 -3.82
N TYR A 96 -12.13 8.67 -3.46
CA TYR A 96 -12.26 9.85 -2.59
C TYR A 96 -12.27 9.51 -1.11
N GLY A 97 -12.40 8.24 -0.79
CA GLY A 97 -12.31 7.67 0.54
C GLY A 97 -10.94 7.05 0.82
N THR A 98 -10.95 5.85 1.39
CA THR A 98 -9.71 5.16 1.78
C THR A 98 -8.99 4.48 0.62
N LEU A 99 -9.59 4.37 -0.57
CA LEU A 99 -9.10 3.60 -1.72
C LEU A 99 -8.47 4.47 -2.81
N PHE A 100 -7.91 5.63 -2.45
CA PHE A 100 -7.29 6.58 -3.40
C PHE A 100 -6.29 5.90 -4.35
N ASP A 101 -5.37 5.12 -3.80
CA ASP A 101 -4.31 4.46 -4.58
C ASP A 101 -4.84 3.35 -5.51
N ALA A 102 -6.05 2.83 -5.29
CA ALA A 102 -6.69 1.89 -6.21
C ALA A 102 -7.24 2.59 -7.48
N GLY A 103 -7.44 3.89 -7.43
CA GLY A 103 -7.86 4.71 -8.58
C GLY A 103 -6.68 5.08 -9.47
N THR A 104 -6.07 6.25 -9.22
CA THR A 104 -5.03 6.82 -10.10
C THR A 104 -3.75 5.98 -10.18
N PRO A 105 -3.13 5.53 -9.07
CA PRO A 105 -1.99 4.62 -9.11
C PRO A 105 -2.35 3.19 -9.55
N ASN A 106 -3.64 2.84 -9.54
CA ASN A 106 -4.16 1.53 -9.93
C ASN A 106 -3.59 0.36 -9.10
N ILE A 107 -3.42 0.57 -7.79
CA ILE A 107 -2.99 -0.48 -6.87
C ILE A 107 -4.15 -1.45 -6.64
N VAL A 108 -3.90 -2.73 -6.82
CA VAL A 108 -4.85 -3.79 -6.47
C VAL A 108 -4.59 -4.23 -5.03
N TYR A 109 -5.52 -3.91 -4.14
CA TYR A 109 -5.42 -4.30 -2.73
C TYR A 109 -5.77 -5.77 -2.53
N PRO A 110 -5.07 -6.49 -1.61
CA PRO A 110 -5.50 -7.82 -1.21
C PRO A 110 -6.89 -7.73 -0.59
N SER A 111 -7.79 -8.60 -1.04
CA SER A 111 -9.19 -8.52 -0.68
C SER A 111 -9.76 -9.89 -0.30
N ARG A 112 -10.63 -9.90 0.71
CA ARG A 112 -11.37 -11.09 1.13
C ARG A 112 -12.82 -10.75 1.49
N VAL A 113 -13.74 -11.66 1.22
CA VAL A 113 -15.15 -11.53 1.66
C VAL A 113 -15.24 -11.93 3.12
N ILE A 114 -15.89 -11.10 3.93
CA ILE A 114 -16.18 -11.42 5.33
C ILE A 114 -17.33 -12.42 5.37
N LYS A 115 -17.08 -13.59 5.97
CA LYS A 115 -18.06 -14.66 6.13
C LYS A 115 -19.05 -14.31 7.24
N ASN A 116 -20.19 -13.81 6.87
CA ASN A 116 -21.28 -13.56 7.83
C ASN A 116 -22.23 -14.76 7.88
N GLY A 117 -21.76 -15.90 8.38
CA GLY A 117 -22.56 -17.14 8.50
C GLY A 117 -22.91 -17.80 7.15
N ARG A 118 -22.48 -17.27 6.02
CA ARG A 118 -22.83 -17.72 4.67
C ARG A 118 -21.76 -18.64 4.07
N ILE A 119 -22.20 -19.59 3.22
CA ILE A 119 -21.30 -20.39 2.40
C ILE A 119 -20.74 -19.53 1.26
N ILE A 120 -19.42 -19.37 1.26
CA ILE A 120 -18.69 -18.67 0.23
C ILE A 120 -18.22 -19.64 -0.84
N SER A 121 -18.47 -19.32 -2.11
CA SER A 121 -18.02 -20.12 -3.24
C SER A 121 -16.50 -20.22 -3.30
N LYS A 122 -15.98 -21.41 -3.62
CA LYS A 122 -14.55 -21.58 -3.91
C LYS A 122 -14.17 -21.09 -5.32
N LYS A 123 -15.14 -20.92 -6.21
CA LYS A 123 -14.90 -20.37 -7.55
C LYS A 123 -14.69 -18.87 -7.45
N LEU A 124 -13.52 -18.42 -7.87
CA LEU A 124 -13.13 -17.01 -7.86
C LEU A 124 -13.39 -16.35 -9.22
N THR A 125 -13.59 -15.05 -9.19
CA THR A 125 -13.81 -14.21 -10.37
C THR A 125 -13.18 -12.84 -10.12
N SER A 126 -12.69 -12.21 -11.18
CA SER A 126 -12.19 -10.85 -11.16
C SER A 126 -13.34 -9.84 -11.15
N PHE A 127 -13.21 -8.80 -10.33
CA PHE A 127 -14.14 -7.68 -10.24
C PHE A 127 -13.42 -6.35 -10.37
N ASP A 128 -14.16 -5.37 -10.92
CA ASP A 128 -13.84 -3.94 -10.81
C ASP A 128 -14.73 -3.33 -9.73
N PHE A 129 -14.22 -2.29 -9.03
CA PHE A 129 -14.99 -1.57 -8.04
C PHE A 129 -15.37 -0.17 -8.53
N TYR A 130 -16.52 0.28 -8.12
CA TYR A 130 -17.05 1.63 -8.30
C TYR A 130 -17.39 2.19 -6.93
N GLY A 131 -16.84 3.36 -6.63
CA GLY A 131 -17.14 4.06 -5.39
C GLY A 131 -18.52 4.71 -5.39
N PRO A 132 -18.90 5.36 -4.27
CA PRO A 132 -20.24 5.87 -4.07
C PRO A 132 -20.49 7.24 -4.71
N THR A 133 -19.44 7.93 -5.18
CA THR A 133 -19.60 9.30 -5.69
C THR A 133 -20.12 9.34 -7.11
N CYS A 134 -20.59 10.51 -7.56
CA CYS A 134 -21.05 10.71 -8.93
C CYS A 134 -19.90 10.94 -9.93
N ASP A 135 -18.64 11.03 -9.45
CA ASP A 135 -17.48 11.25 -10.31
C ASP A 135 -17.05 9.96 -11.01
N SER A 136 -16.81 10.05 -12.31
CA SER A 136 -16.30 8.93 -13.12
C SER A 136 -14.89 8.48 -12.72
N MET A 137 -14.14 9.30 -12.00
CA MET A 137 -12.83 8.96 -11.43
C MET A 137 -12.95 8.03 -10.21
N ASP A 138 -14.16 7.86 -9.65
CA ASP A 138 -14.42 6.95 -8.54
C ASP A 138 -14.56 5.50 -9.01
N TYR A 139 -13.59 5.09 -9.80
CA TYR A 139 -13.46 3.80 -10.44
C TYR A 139 -12.10 3.18 -10.12
N MET A 140 -12.12 1.94 -9.69
CA MET A 140 -10.94 1.15 -9.31
C MET A 140 -10.91 -0.09 -10.19
N LYS A 141 -9.99 -0.06 -11.16
CA LYS A 141 -9.80 -1.17 -12.08
C LYS A 141 -9.12 -2.33 -11.36
N GLY A 142 -9.81 -3.47 -11.27
CA GLY A 142 -9.24 -4.69 -10.71
C GLY A 142 -7.98 -5.19 -11.45
N PRO A 143 -7.61 -6.44 -11.23
CA PRO A 143 -8.50 -7.54 -10.86
C PRO A 143 -8.63 -7.75 -9.33
N PHE A 144 -9.74 -7.38 -8.74
CA PHE A 144 -10.06 -7.80 -7.37
C PHE A 144 -10.63 -9.22 -7.41
N ILE A 145 -9.86 -10.19 -6.94
CA ILE A 145 -10.20 -11.61 -7.04
C ILE A 145 -11.05 -12.03 -5.85
N LEU A 146 -12.33 -12.26 -6.09
CA LEU A 146 -13.33 -12.55 -5.06
C LEU A 146 -14.21 -13.76 -5.46
N PRO A 147 -14.89 -14.39 -4.48
CA PRO A 147 -15.85 -15.45 -4.75
C PRO A 147 -16.94 -15.02 -5.75
N ASN A 148 -17.21 -15.88 -6.75
CA ASN A 148 -18.16 -15.55 -7.80
C ASN A 148 -19.60 -15.38 -7.32
N ASN A 149 -19.93 -15.86 -6.11
CA ASN A 149 -21.25 -15.73 -5.49
C ASN A 149 -21.37 -14.51 -4.53
N ILE A 150 -20.41 -13.57 -4.57
CA ILE A 150 -20.53 -12.30 -3.87
C ILE A 150 -21.79 -11.55 -4.35
N LYS A 151 -22.48 -10.90 -3.43
CA LYS A 151 -23.74 -10.21 -3.72
C LYS A 151 -23.91 -8.96 -2.89
N GLU A 152 -24.96 -8.23 -3.15
CA GLU A 152 -25.38 -7.05 -2.39
C GLU A 152 -25.50 -7.37 -0.90
N ASN A 153 -25.09 -6.43 -0.08
CA ASN A 153 -24.95 -6.50 1.36
C ASN A 153 -23.87 -7.46 1.88
N ASP A 154 -23.04 -8.04 1.01
CA ASP A 154 -21.80 -8.67 1.47
C ASP A 154 -20.76 -7.60 1.85
N TYR A 155 -19.85 -7.96 2.75
CA TYR A 155 -18.75 -7.13 3.16
C TYR A 155 -17.44 -7.68 2.60
N ILE A 156 -16.58 -6.76 2.16
CA ILE A 156 -15.24 -7.04 1.65
C ILE A 156 -14.24 -6.32 2.55
N GLU A 157 -13.26 -7.02 3.02
CA GLU A 157 -12.09 -6.44 3.64
C GLU A 157 -11.00 -6.25 2.58
N LEU A 158 -10.41 -5.05 2.55
CA LEU A 158 -9.30 -4.65 1.71
C LEU A 158 -8.12 -4.34 2.63
N GLY A 159 -7.05 -5.11 2.53
CA GLY A 159 -5.85 -4.96 3.37
C GLY A 159 -4.82 -3.99 2.79
N GLN A 160 -3.67 -3.85 3.45
CA GLN A 160 -2.55 -2.97 3.03
C GLN A 160 -2.91 -1.48 3.00
N LEU A 161 -3.85 -1.03 3.83
CA LEU A 161 -4.35 0.34 3.91
C LEU A 161 -3.87 1.11 5.15
N GLY A 162 -2.93 0.56 5.92
CA GLY A 162 -2.29 1.29 7.02
C GLY A 162 -1.46 2.48 6.57
N ALA A 163 -0.97 2.45 5.30
CA ALA A 163 -0.36 3.61 4.66
C ALA A 163 -1.33 4.25 3.67
N TYR A 164 -1.51 5.57 3.76
CA TYR A 164 -2.28 6.42 2.84
C TYR A 164 -3.80 6.18 2.79
N GLY A 165 -4.33 5.11 3.33
CA GLY A 165 -5.77 4.86 3.38
C GLY A 165 -6.53 5.98 4.08
N LEU A 166 -6.18 6.29 5.32
CA LEU A 166 -6.86 7.34 6.09
C LEU A 166 -6.42 8.76 5.72
N THR A 167 -5.17 8.96 5.30
CA THR A 167 -4.59 10.30 5.09
C THR A 167 -5.05 10.96 3.80
N PHE A 168 -5.42 10.20 2.79
CA PHE A 168 -5.90 10.73 1.50
C PHE A 168 -7.42 10.81 1.40
N ARG A 169 -8.16 10.25 2.34
CA ARG A 169 -9.62 10.31 2.32
C ARG A 169 -10.13 11.74 2.44
N THR A 170 -11.22 12.01 1.78
CA THR A 170 -11.89 13.30 1.76
C THR A 170 -13.33 13.17 2.26
N GLN A 171 -14.01 14.30 2.42
CA GLN A 171 -15.46 14.35 2.70
C GLN A 171 -16.28 14.63 1.44
N PHE A 172 -15.71 14.39 0.25
CA PHE A 172 -16.38 14.66 -1.01
C PHE A 172 -17.72 13.93 -1.09
N ASN A 173 -18.77 14.63 -1.50
CA ASN A 173 -20.16 14.19 -1.56
C ASN A 173 -20.74 13.64 -0.23
N GLY A 174 -20.09 13.89 0.91
CA GLY A 174 -20.54 13.41 2.20
C GLY A 174 -20.30 11.91 2.48
N PHE A 175 -19.59 11.23 1.61
CA PHE A 175 -19.20 9.83 1.83
C PHE A 175 -17.94 9.77 2.69
N TYR A 176 -18.14 9.65 3.99
CA TYR A 176 -17.09 9.67 4.98
C TYR A 176 -17.47 8.82 6.21
N SER A 177 -16.51 8.13 6.78
CA SER A 177 -16.69 7.41 8.05
C SER A 177 -15.48 7.59 8.95
N ASP A 178 -15.69 7.83 10.24
CA ASP A 178 -14.67 7.92 11.28
C ASP A 178 -14.56 6.64 12.10
N GLN A 179 -15.33 5.61 11.76
CA GLN A 179 -15.34 4.37 12.52
C GLN A 179 -14.04 3.62 12.31
N ILE A 180 -13.24 3.52 13.36
CA ILE A 180 -11.98 2.80 13.42
C ILE A 180 -12.07 1.80 14.57
N PHE A 181 -11.69 0.56 14.30
CA PHE A 181 -11.68 -0.52 15.27
C PHE A 181 -10.28 -1.12 15.32
N GLU A 182 -9.79 -1.38 16.51
CA GLU A 182 -8.60 -2.17 16.74
C GLU A 182 -8.96 -3.66 16.65
N VAL A 183 -8.13 -4.42 15.93
CA VAL A 183 -8.30 -5.86 15.75
C VAL A 183 -6.96 -6.56 15.95
N GLU A 184 -7.00 -7.84 16.34
CA GLU A 184 -5.80 -8.66 16.55
C GLU A 184 -5.60 -9.68 15.42
N ASP A 185 -6.23 -9.45 14.26
CA ASP A 185 -6.16 -10.32 13.11
C ASP A 185 -4.80 -10.24 12.40
N ASP A 186 -4.34 -11.36 11.85
CA ASP A 186 -3.22 -11.36 10.91
C ASP A 186 -3.62 -10.58 9.63
N PRO A 187 -2.67 -9.83 9.00
CA PRO A 187 -2.94 -9.15 7.74
C PRO A 187 -3.33 -10.13 6.64
N ILE A 188 -4.14 -9.69 5.67
CA ILE A 188 -4.58 -10.54 4.53
C ILE A 188 -3.37 -11.05 3.73
N MET A 189 -2.34 -10.22 3.63
CA MET A 189 -1.11 -10.50 2.90
C MET A 189 0.05 -9.86 3.66
N THR A 190 1.20 -10.54 3.71
CA THR A 190 2.41 -10.03 4.35
C THR A 190 3.66 -10.38 3.55
N MET A 191 4.63 -9.49 3.54
CA MET A 191 5.97 -9.77 3.05
C MET A 191 6.93 -10.21 4.16
N TYR A 192 6.49 -10.17 5.42
CA TYR A 192 7.26 -10.56 6.58
C TYR A 192 6.82 -11.92 7.08
N ASN A 193 7.75 -12.83 7.32
CA ASN A 193 7.41 -14.07 7.99
C ASN A 193 7.40 -13.88 9.51
N LYS A 194 6.62 -14.73 10.22
CA LYS A 194 6.46 -14.63 11.68
C LYS A 194 7.77 -14.88 12.45
N GLU A 195 8.74 -15.56 11.88
CA GLU A 195 10.05 -15.80 12.49
C GLU A 195 10.94 -14.56 12.42
N THR A 196 10.97 -13.90 11.25
CA THR A 196 11.69 -12.64 11.06
C THR A 196 11.17 -11.53 11.98
N MET A 197 9.84 -11.47 12.20
CA MET A 197 9.24 -10.48 13.10
C MET A 197 9.65 -10.66 14.57
N LYS A 198 9.86 -11.90 15.02
CA LYS A 198 10.31 -12.17 16.39
C LYS A 198 11.73 -11.67 16.66
N GLU A 199 12.60 -11.70 15.66
CA GLU A 199 13.99 -11.21 15.79
C GLU A 199 14.04 -9.69 16.00
N PHE A 200 13.11 -8.93 15.40
CA PHE A 200 13.02 -7.47 15.57
C PHE A 200 12.41 -7.03 16.91
N LEU A 201 11.62 -7.88 17.57
CA LEU A 201 10.97 -7.56 18.84
C LEU A 201 11.84 -7.85 20.07
N VAL A 202 13.01 -8.43 19.88
CA VAL A 202 13.94 -8.84 20.97
C VAL A 202 15.19 -7.95 21.01
N ALA A 203 15.33 -7.01 20.09
CA ALA A 203 16.42 -6.02 20.04
C ALA A 203 15.97 -4.69 20.66
#